data_0ac08fcc078358592a1492f5a8477c63
#
_entry.id   0ac08fcc078358592a1492f5a8477c63
#
_cell.length_a   1.000
_cell.length_b   1.000
_cell.length_c   1.000
_cell.angle_alpha   90.00
_cell.angle_beta   90.00
_cell.angle_gamma   90.00
#
_symmetry.space_group_name_H-M   'P 1'
#
loop_
_entity.id
_entity.type
_entity.pdbx_description
1 polymer ?
#
loop_
_entity_poly.entity_id
_entity_poly.type
_entity_poly.pdbx_seq_one_letter_code
_entity_poly.pdbx_strand_id
1 'polypeptide(L)'
;MSSNSPTSTPPFAGFEWMIAWRYLRAKRAEGGVSVMTWISLVGITLAVAALIITLAVRSGFRYEFVDTILGANAHVTVYSSGQTSETGTYARVIQDYDGLTAKMAKADGVVSAAPLVKGQVMAAATSGGNAAAEVYGIRADDLFGVRRVAEPEQKLGDIAQFGVANNGMTIAIGWGVARSLGVSVGDKVKLISPNGTKTAFGTSPRIVAFEVVYIFQVGRYDIDRTRVYMPFDKAQEYFNREGVADEIEVILDDPENVGKHERALLSAAGEGALLWTWQDSSGAFLNALEMEDNVMFLILSVLVLIASMNIVSGLIMLVKNKGRDIGILRTMGLSEGSVLRVFFICGASIGVIGTILGMILGCLFAIYIDQIFGVVNWVAGGGVWDPSIRLISKLPARLEWGDVLSAISLSLFLSFVVTIFPARRAARMNPVEALRYE
;
A
#
# COMPACT_ATOMS: atom_id res chain seq x y z
N MET A 1 -49.07 53.40 17.51
CA MET A 1 -47.61 53.26 17.57
C MET A 1 -47.28 51.84 17.16
N SER A 2 -46.95 51.64 15.90
CA SER A 2 -46.55 50.30 15.37
C SER A 2 -45.07 50.10 15.76
N SER A 3 -44.83 49.09 16.58
CA SER A 3 -43.48 48.65 16.92
C SER A 3 -42.84 47.99 15.71
N ASN A 4 -42.04 48.81 14.99
CA ASN A 4 -41.09 48.25 14.03
C ASN A 4 -40.07 47.41 14.77
N SER A 5 -40.28 46.10 14.85
CA SER A 5 -39.23 45.16 15.19
C SER A 5 -38.08 45.32 14.18
N PRO A 6 -36.83 45.44 14.62
CA PRO A 6 -35.72 45.53 13.68
C PRO A 6 -35.70 44.26 12.82
N THR A 7 -35.83 44.44 11.52
CA THR A 7 -35.70 43.36 10.56
C THR A 7 -34.34 42.73 10.75
N SER A 8 -34.30 41.59 11.44
CA SER A 8 -33.07 40.79 11.58
C SER A 8 -32.64 40.32 10.20
N THR A 9 -31.54 40.83 9.69
CA THR A 9 -30.94 40.39 8.45
C THR A 9 -30.68 38.89 8.50
N PRO A 10 -31.05 38.13 7.48
CA PRO A 10 -30.82 36.69 7.48
C PRO A 10 -29.33 36.35 7.64
N PRO A 11 -28.97 35.29 8.37
CA PRO A 11 -27.57 34.88 8.53
C PRO A 11 -26.95 34.55 7.17
N PHE A 12 -25.69 34.90 7.00
CA PHE A 12 -24.93 34.74 5.74
C PHE A 12 -25.48 35.55 4.56
N ALA A 13 -26.00 36.75 4.84
CA ALA A 13 -26.52 37.67 3.83
C ALA A 13 -25.40 38.13 2.86
N GLY A 14 -25.76 38.51 1.63
CA GLY A 14 -24.80 38.89 0.57
C GLY A 14 -23.80 39.98 0.95
N PHE A 15 -24.19 40.92 1.87
CA PHE A 15 -23.28 41.95 2.34
C PHE A 15 -22.16 41.39 3.24
N GLU A 16 -22.40 40.32 4.02
CA GLU A 16 -21.39 39.66 4.85
C GLU A 16 -20.29 39.04 4.00
N TRP A 17 -20.68 38.37 2.89
CA TRP A 17 -19.77 37.84 1.88
C TRP A 17 -18.99 38.95 1.17
N MET A 18 -19.66 40.04 0.80
CA MET A 18 -19.01 41.18 0.15
C MET A 18 -17.94 41.80 1.04
N ILE A 19 -18.24 42.01 2.33
CA ILE A 19 -17.27 42.56 3.32
C ILE A 19 -16.10 41.58 3.50
N ALA A 20 -16.37 40.31 3.70
CA ALA A 20 -15.34 39.26 3.85
C ALA A 20 -14.40 39.21 2.63
N TRP A 21 -14.96 39.21 1.43
CA TRP A 21 -14.17 39.19 0.20
C TRP A 21 -13.29 40.43 0.05
N ARG A 22 -13.83 41.61 0.43
CA ARG A 22 -13.09 42.88 0.41
C ARG A 22 -11.94 42.87 1.41
N TYR A 23 -12.11 42.26 2.58
CA TYR A 23 -11.05 42.11 3.56
C TYR A 23 -9.93 41.20 3.11
N LEU A 24 -10.26 40.07 2.45
CA LEU A 24 -9.27 39.17 1.89
C LEU A 24 -8.49 39.77 0.71
N ARG A 25 -9.11 40.66 -0.06
CA ARG A 25 -8.55 41.27 -1.27
C ARG A 25 -7.93 42.66 -1.05
N ALA A 26 -7.92 43.18 0.19
CA ALA A 26 -7.42 44.52 0.50
C ALA A 26 -5.96 44.70 0.04
N LYS A 27 -5.72 45.75 -0.78
CA LYS A 27 -4.46 46.03 -1.47
C LYS A 27 -3.36 46.48 -0.51
N ARG A 28 -2.14 46.14 -0.87
CA ARG A 28 -0.75 46.51 -0.54
C ARG A 28 -0.43 47.65 0.47
N ALA A 29 -1.34 48.54 0.82
CA ALA A 29 -1.07 49.62 1.76
C ALA A 29 -0.91 49.12 3.23
N GLU A 30 -1.40 47.90 3.54
CA GLU A 30 -1.32 47.23 4.84
C GLU A 30 -0.55 45.90 4.73
N GLY A 31 0.70 45.95 4.29
CA GLY A 31 1.51 44.78 3.87
C GLY A 31 1.53 43.54 4.76
N GLY A 32 1.31 43.71 6.08
CA GLY A 32 1.34 42.58 7.01
C GLY A 32 0.16 41.61 6.90
N VAL A 33 -1.06 42.07 6.58
CA VAL A 33 -2.26 41.20 6.49
C VAL A 33 -2.21 40.30 5.27
N SER A 34 -1.79 40.84 4.14
CA SER A 34 -1.70 40.08 2.90
C SER A 34 -0.66 38.94 3.01
N VAL A 35 0.48 39.18 3.62
CA VAL A 35 1.54 38.19 3.83
C VAL A 35 1.06 37.04 4.71
N MET A 36 0.42 37.36 5.86
CA MET A 36 -0.10 36.31 6.77
C MET A 36 -1.19 35.45 6.14
N THR A 37 -2.07 36.06 5.33
CA THR A 37 -3.10 35.30 4.59
C THR A 37 -2.46 34.36 3.58
N TRP A 38 -1.43 34.81 2.86
CA TRP A 38 -0.67 33.95 1.94
C TRP A 38 0.07 32.83 2.65
N ILE A 39 0.72 33.10 3.79
CA ILE A 39 1.39 32.07 4.59
C ILE A 39 0.37 31.02 5.05
N SER A 40 -0.80 31.45 5.53
CA SER A 40 -1.87 30.52 5.95
C SER A 40 -2.38 29.70 4.78
N LEU A 41 -2.61 30.31 3.62
CA LEU A 41 -3.07 29.63 2.42
C LEU A 41 -2.05 28.59 1.94
N VAL A 42 -0.78 28.98 1.81
CA VAL A 42 0.30 28.08 1.39
C VAL A 42 0.50 26.97 2.42
N GLY A 43 0.45 27.29 3.72
CA GLY A 43 0.58 26.30 4.78
C GLY A 43 -0.48 25.20 4.71
N ILE A 44 -1.76 25.58 4.52
CA ILE A 44 -2.85 24.60 4.39
C ILE A 44 -2.71 23.83 3.08
N THR A 45 -2.40 24.51 1.97
CA THR A 45 -2.19 23.87 0.67
C THR A 45 -1.12 22.78 0.76
N LEU A 46 0.04 23.10 1.35
CA LEU A 46 1.14 22.14 1.51
C LEU A 46 0.79 21.00 2.47
N ALA A 47 0.10 21.31 3.57
CA ALA A 47 -0.29 20.31 4.56
C ALA A 47 -1.30 19.30 3.96
N VAL A 48 -2.30 19.78 3.23
CA VAL A 48 -3.30 18.93 2.56
C VAL A 48 -2.65 18.15 1.42
N ALA A 49 -1.78 18.77 0.64
CA ALA A 49 -1.04 18.07 -0.42
C ALA A 49 -0.16 16.96 0.18
N ALA A 50 0.60 17.25 1.23
CA ALA A 50 1.42 16.25 1.91
C ALA A 50 0.58 15.09 2.47
N LEU A 51 -0.58 15.40 3.07
CA LEU A 51 -1.51 14.38 3.56
C LEU A 51 -1.98 13.46 2.42
N ILE A 52 -2.44 14.02 1.30
CA ILE A 52 -2.93 13.23 0.15
C ILE A 52 -1.79 12.42 -0.47
N ILE A 53 -0.60 12.99 -0.64
CA ILE A 53 0.57 12.29 -1.19
C ILE A 53 0.93 11.11 -0.30
N THR A 54 1.01 11.30 1.01
CA THR A 54 1.36 10.24 1.96
C THR A 54 0.32 9.11 1.95
N LEU A 55 -0.98 9.46 1.96
CA LEU A 55 -2.04 8.46 1.88
C LEU A 55 -2.01 7.70 0.55
N ALA A 56 -1.76 8.37 -0.58
CA ALA A 56 -1.65 7.74 -1.88
C ALA A 56 -0.45 6.78 -2.00
N VAL A 57 0.71 7.17 -1.47
CA VAL A 57 1.91 6.30 -1.42
C VAL A 57 1.65 5.08 -0.53
N ARG A 58 1.05 5.28 0.64
CA ARG A 58 0.66 4.20 1.55
C ARG A 58 -0.29 3.20 0.87
N SER A 59 -1.37 3.70 0.26
CA SER A 59 -2.36 2.89 -0.42
C SER A 59 -1.76 2.14 -1.60
N GLY A 60 -0.89 2.81 -2.36
CA GLY A 60 -0.14 2.20 -3.45
C GLY A 60 0.80 1.09 -2.98
N PHE A 61 1.55 1.33 -1.90
CA PHE A 61 2.45 0.33 -1.32
C PHE A 61 1.69 -0.90 -0.83
N ARG A 62 0.59 -0.71 -0.09
CA ARG A 62 -0.26 -1.80 0.39
C ARG A 62 -0.82 -2.61 -0.77
N TYR A 63 -1.33 -1.95 -1.78
CA TYR A 63 -1.89 -2.61 -2.97
C TYR A 63 -0.85 -3.44 -3.71
N GLU A 64 0.32 -2.86 -4.03
CA GLU A 64 1.39 -3.55 -4.75
C GLU A 64 1.94 -4.72 -3.93
N PHE A 65 2.09 -4.54 -2.62
CA PHE A 65 2.54 -5.60 -1.72
C PHE A 65 1.56 -6.78 -1.69
N VAL A 66 0.26 -6.50 -1.51
CA VAL A 66 -0.79 -7.53 -1.50
C VAL A 66 -0.88 -8.20 -2.87
N ASP A 67 -0.90 -7.43 -3.97
CA ASP A 67 -0.96 -7.97 -5.32
C ASP A 67 0.25 -8.86 -5.66
N THR A 68 1.44 -8.48 -5.18
CA THR A 68 2.65 -9.29 -5.38
C THR A 68 2.62 -10.58 -4.57
N ILE A 69 2.13 -10.54 -3.32
CA ILE A 69 1.94 -11.75 -2.51
C ILE A 69 0.94 -12.68 -3.19
N LEU A 70 -0.23 -12.16 -3.52
CA LEU A 70 -1.33 -12.93 -4.12
C LEU A 70 -1.00 -13.43 -5.53
N GLY A 71 -0.20 -12.66 -6.29
CA GLY A 71 0.16 -13.04 -7.65
C GLY A 71 1.30 -14.06 -7.75
N ALA A 72 2.14 -14.18 -6.71
CA ALA A 72 3.33 -15.02 -6.71
C ALA A 72 3.24 -16.24 -5.79
N ASN A 73 2.23 -16.29 -4.90
CA ASN A 73 2.01 -17.38 -3.96
C ASN A 73 0.56 -17.86 -3.98
N ALA A 74 0.33 -19.03 -3.42
CA ALA A 74 -1.01 -19.53 -3.15
C ALA A 74 -1.75 -18.63 -2.17
N HIS A 75 -3.07 -18.55 -2.33
CA HIS A 75 -3.94 -17.81 -1.40
C HIS A 75 -4.21 -18.63 -0.14
N VAL A 76 -4.32 -19.93 -0.27
CA VAL A 76 -4.42 -20.89 0.83
C VAL A 76 -3.54 -22.10 0.53
N THR A 77 -2.82 -22.54 1.54
CA THR A 77 -2.02 -23.78 1.48
C THR A 77 -2.65 -24.80 2.41
N VAL A 78 -2.88 -25.99 1.90
CA VAL A 78 -3.45 -27.12 2.62
C VAL A 78 -2.33 -28.07 2.99
N TYR A 79 -2.14 -28.28 4.28
CA TYR A 79 -1.18 -29.24 4.83
C TYR A 79 -1.89 -30.45 5.43
N SER A 80 -1.22 -31.61 5.44
CA SER A 80 -1.63 -32.73 6.30
C SER A 80 -1.20 -32.44 7.76
N SER A 81 -2.08 -32.71 8.72
CA SER A 81 -1.73 -32.68 10.15
C SER A 81 -0.64 -33.69 10.52
N GLY A 82 -0.30 -34.56 9.61
CA GLY A 82 0.66 -35.63 9.75
C GLY A 82 0.00 -36.96 10.09
N GLN A 83 0.51 -38.01 9.47
CA GLN A 83 0.11 -39.38 9.74
C GLN A 83 1.34 -40.17 10.17
N THR A 84 1.13 -41.05 11.15
CA THR A 84 2.17 -42.01 11.53
C THR A 84 2.06 -43.19 10.59
N SER A 85 3.13 -43.43 9.80
CA SER A 85 3.19 -44.61 8.93
C SER A 85 3.13 -45.89 9.78
N GLU A 86 2.73 -47.01 9.19
CA GLU A 86 2.76 -48.34 9.81
C GLU A 86 4.16 -48.71 10.38
N THR A 87 5.19 -48.09 9.85
CA THR A 87 6.59 -48.22 10.31
C THR A 87 6.94 -47.26 11.47
N GLY A 88 5.97 -46.54 12.05
CA GLY A 88 6.16 -45.59 13.15
C GLY A 88 6.81 -44.25 12.77
N THR A 89 7.00 -43.98 11.49
CA THR A 89 7.56 -42.71 11.03
C THR A 89 6.45 -41.69 10.87
N TYR A 90 6.57 -40.57 11.59
CA TYR A 90 5.64 -39.43 11.44
C TYR A 90 6.01 -38.61 10.19
N ALA A 91 5.08 -38.47 9.26
CA ALA A 91 5.27 -37.70 8.05
C ALA A 91 4.06 -36.76 7.81
N ARG A 92 4.35 -35.54 7.45
CA ARG A 92 3.36 -34.53 7.05
C ARG A 92 3.27 -34.48 5.54
N VAL A 93 2.86 -35.57 4.91
CA VAL A 93 2.73 -35.66 3.45
C VAL A 93 1.30 -36.08 3.10
N ILE A 94 0.87 -35.69 1.91
CA ILE A 94 -0.46 -35.98 1.36
C ILE A 94 -0.28 -37.16 0.38
N GLN A 95 -0.87 -38.32 0.71
CA GLN A 95 -0.76 -39.53 -0.11
C GLN A 95 -1.74 -39.51 -1.29
N ASP A 96 -3.03 -39.17 -1.04
CA ASP A 96 -4.05 -38.99 -2.08
C ASP A 96 -4.11 -37.52 -2.52
N TYR A 97 -2.97 -37.00 -3.01
CA TYR A 97 -2.91 -35.61 -3.43
C TYR A 97 -3.78 -35.30 -4.66
N ASP A 98 -3.97 -36.26 -5.59
CA ASP A 98 -4.84 -36.07 -6.75
C ASP A 98 -6.31 -36.00 -6.36
N GLY A 99 -6.76 -36.92 -5.50
CA GLY A 99 -8.14 -36.92 -4.99
C GLY A 99 -8.45 -35.67 -4.17
N LEU A 100 -7.52 -35.25 -3.31
CA LEU A 100 -7.68 -34.05 -2.49
C LEU A 100 -7.65 -32.77 -3.34
N THR A 101 -6.73 -32.66 -4.30
CA THR A 101 -6.67 -31.54 -5.26
C THR A 101 -7.98 -31.41 -6.04
N ALA A 102 -8.53 -32.53 -6.54
CA ALA A 102 -9.79 -32.52 -7.26
C ALA A 102 -10.99 -32.12 -6.39
N LYS A 103 -10.99 -32.43 -5.09
CA LYS A 103 -12.00 -31.96 -4.14
C LYS A 103 -11.86 -30.47 -3.87
N MET A 104 -10.64 -30.01 -3.63
CA MET A 104 -10.35 -28.59 -3.38
C MET A 104 -10.73 -27.72 -4.59
N ALA A 105 -10.42 -28.17 -5.82
CA ALA A 105 -10.75 -27.46 -7.06
C ALA A 105 -12.27 -27.29 -7.29
N LYS A 106 -13.11 -28.11 -6.61
CA LYS A 106 -14.58 -28.02 -6.70
C LYS A 106 -15.19 -27.20 -5.57
N ALA A 107 -14.41 -26.77 -4.59
CA ALA A 107 -14.90 -25.97 -3.48
C ALA A 107 -15.30 -24.57 -3.97
N ASP A 108 -16.30 -24.01 -3.31
CA ASP A 108 -16.82 -22.68 -3.66
C ASP A 108 -15.73 -21.59 -3.54
N GLY A 109 -15.60 -20.76 -4.56
CA GLY A 109 -14.60 -19.68 -4.64
C GLY A 109 -13.18 -20.12 -5.03
N VAL A 110 -12.97 -21.41 -5.35
CA VAL A 110 -11.66 -21.90 -5.80
C VAL A 110 -11.53 -21.77 -7.32
N VAL A 111 -10.49 -21.10 -7.78
CA VAL A 111 -10.12 -20.96 -9.19
C VAL A 111 -9.26 -22.13 -9.64
N SER A 112 -8.27 -22.51 -8.84
CA SER A 112 -7.40 -23.65 -9.09
C SER A 112 -6.82 -24.21 -7.80
N ALA A 113 -6.45 -25.50 -7.86
CA ALA A 113 -5.73 -26.18 -6.79
C ALA A 113 -4.63 -27.04 -7.43
N ALA A 114 -3.44 -27.02 -6.84
CA ALA A 114 -2.25 -27.71 -7.36
C ALA A 114 -1.48 -28.40 -6.23
N PRO A 115 -1.09 -29.69 -6.43
CA PRO A 115 -0.20 -30.37 -5.49
C PRO A 115 1.23 -29.86 -5.66
N LEU A 116 1.95 -29.75 -4.54
CA LEU A 116 3.29 -29.21 -4.51
C LEU A 116 4.26 -30.09 -3.72
N VAL A 117 5.51 -30.11 -4.17
CA VAL A 117 6.66 -30.67 -3.44
C VAL A 117 7.65 -29.54 -3.20
N LYS A 118 8.03 -29.28 -1.96
CA LYS A 118 8.96 -28.20 -1.59
C LYS A 118 10.28 -28.73 -1.03
N GLY A 119 11.36 -28.02 -1.32
CA GLY A 119 12.65 -28.32 -0.71
C GLY A 119 13.65 -27.19 -0.84
N GLN A 120 14.54 -27.10 0.15
CA GLN A 120 15.64 -26.16 0.10
C GLN A 120 16.89 -26.83 -0.45
N VAL A 121 17.58 -26.12 -1.35
CA VAL A 121 18.76 -26.62 -2.03
C VAL A 121 19.81 -25.52 -2.17
N MET A 122 21.03 -25.91 -2.45
CA MET A 122 22.04 -25.01 -2.98
C MET A 122 22.05 -25.15 -4.51
N ALA A 123 21.84 -24.05 -5.22
CA ALA A 123 22.02 -23.98 -6.65
C ALA A 123 23.46 -23.55 -6.96
N ALA A 124 24.11 -24.25 -7.90
CA ALA A 124 25.50 -23.99 -8.30
C ALA A 124 25.61 -23.94 -9.83
N ALA A 125 26.21 -22.89 -10.34
CA ALA A 125 26.50 -22.75 -11.76
C ALA A 125 27.88 -23.32 -12.09
N THR A 126 28.08 -23.71 -13.35
CA THR A 126 29.39 -24.15 -13.87
C THR A 126 30.43 -23.03 -13.82
N SER A 127 29.97 -21.77 -13.86
CA SER A 127 30.79 -20.55 -13.72
C SER A 127 31.34 -20.30 -12.33
N GLY A 128 30.89 -21.08 -11.31
CA GLY A 128 31.30 -20.93 -9.92
C GLY A 128 30.35 -20.11 -9.05
N GLY A 129 29.29 -19.53 -9.61
CA GLY A 129 28.22 -18.86 -8.84
C GLY A 129 27.43 -19.86 -8.00
N ASN A 130 27.07 -19.47 -6.76
CA ASN A 130 26.27 -20.26 -5.84
C ASN A 130 25.13 -19.41 -5.28
N ALA A 131 23.95 -20.02 -5.06
CA ALA A 131 22.80 -19.39 -4.44
C ALA A 131 22.01 -20.40 -3.60
N ALA A 132 21.52 -19.98 -2.45
CA ALA A 132 20.49 -20.72 -1.76
C ALA A 132 19.19 -20.60 -2.56
N ALA A 133 18.49 -21.72 -2.77
CA ALA A 133 17.27 -21.74 -3.53
C ALA A 133 16.21 -22.59 -2.83
N GLU A 134 14.96 -22.16 -3.00
CA GLU A 134 13.77 -22.89 -2.59
C GLU A 134 13.07 -23.44 -3.83
N VAL A 135 13.07 -24.76 -3.94
CA VAL A 135 12.50 -25.47 -5.08
C VAL A 135 11.02 -25.75 -4.82
N TYR A 136 10.21 -25.40 -5.80
CA TYR A 136 8.78 -25.69 -5.89
C TYR A 136 8.55 -26.68 -7.03
N GLY A 137 8.30 -27.93 -6.69
CA GLY A 137 7.89 -28.95 -7.64
C GLY A 137 6.42 -28.79 -7.97
N ILE A 138 6.09 -28.37 -9.18
CA ILE A 138 4.75 -28.05 -9.65
C ILE A 138 4.50 -28.66 -11.04
N ARG A 139 3.26 -29.02 -11.35
CA ARG A 139 2.90 -29.46 -12.70
C ARG A 139 3.01 -28.29 -13.69
N ALA A 140 3.37 -28.60 -14.92
CA ALA A 140 3.54 -27.57 -15.95
C ALA A 140 2.25 -26.75 -16.16
N ASP A 141 1.09 -27.41 -16.19
CA ASP A 141 -0.21 -26.76 -16.36
C ASP A 141 -0.56 -25.84 -15.16
N ASP A 142 -0.21 -26.26 -13.94
CA ASP A 142 -0.49 -25.49 -12.72
C ASP A 142 0.42 -24.28 -12.60
N LEU A 143 1.65 -24.32 -13.16
CA LEU A 143 2.58 -23.18 -13.16
C LEU A 143 2.00 -21.98 -13.92
N PHE A 144 1.21 -22.22 -14.98
CA PHE A 144 0.50 -21.14 -15.68
C PHE A 144 -0.57 -20.46 -14.82
N GLY A 145 -1.06 -21.13 -13.77
CA GLY A 145 -1.99 -20.58 -12.80
C GLY A 145 -1.34 -19.58 -11.82
N VAL A 146 -0.01 -19.59 -11.69
CA VAL A 146 0.72 -18.62 -10.84
C VAL A 146 0.91 -17.31 -11.61
N ARG A 147 -0.03 -16.39 -11.46
CA ARG A 147 -0.20 -15.20 -12.31
C ARG A 147 1.09 -14.40 -12.51
N ARG A 148 1.81 -14.06 -11.43
CA ARG A 148 3.04 -13.25 -11.51
C ARG A 148 4.26 -14.02 -12.06
N VAL A 149 4.16 -15.35 -12.19
CA VAL A 149 5.18 -16.19 -12.85
C VAL A 149 4.83 -16.40 -14.32
N ALA A 150 3.56 -16.59 -14.64
CA ALA A 150 3.10 -16.72 -16.03
C ALA A 150 3.22 -15.37 -16.78
N GLU A 151 2.86 -14.27 -16.12
CA GLU A 151 2.92 -12.88 -16.65
C GLU A 151 3.78 -11.98 -15.74
N PRO A 152 5.10 -12.18 -15.72
CA PRO A 152 6.01 -11.44 -14.84
C PRO A 152 6.31 -10.04 -15.39
N GLU A 153 6.87 -9.16 -14.53
CA GLU A 153 7.35 -7.83 -14.96
C GLU A 153 8.42 -7.91 -16.05
N GLN A 154 9.33 -8.88 -15.92
CA GLN A 154 10.35 -9.18 -16.92
C GLN A 154 10.51 -10.69 -17.05
N LYS A 155 10.74 -11.15 -18.26
CA LYS A 155 10.97 -12.57 -18.57
C LYS A 155 12.04 -12.78 -19.61
N LEU A 156 12.73 -13.90 -19.50
CA LEU A 156 13.61 -14.44 -20.52
C LEU A 156 13.28 -15.91 -20.73
N GLY A 157 13.30 -16.36 -21.98
CA GLY A 157 12.95 -17.74 -22.33
C GLY A 157 11.45 -17.98 -22.51
N ASP A 158 11.07 -19.24 -22.50
CA ASP A 158 9.70 -19.67 -22.78
C ASP A 158 9.22 -20.66 -21.71
N ILE A 159 8.18 -20.26 -20.96
CA ILE A 159 7.55 -21.07 -19.92
C ILE A 159 6.92 -22.37 -20.49
N ALA A 160 6.54 -22.40 -21.79
CA ALA A 160 5.97 -23.57 -22.43
C ALA A 160 6.98 -24.74 -22.55
N GLN A 161 8.29 -24.46 -22.44
CA GLN A 161 9.32 -25.49 -22.43
C GLN A 161 9.52 -26.15 -21.06
N PHE A 162 8.90 -25.61 -20.02
CA PHE A 162 8.96 -26.15 -18.66
C PHE A 162 8.32 -27.55 -18.61
N GLY A 163 9.05 -28.55 -18.15
CA GLY A 163 8.62 -29.95 -18.08
C GLY A 163 8.63 -30.71 -19.42
N VAL A 164 8.88 -30.05 -20.55
CA VAL A 164 8.85 -30.64 -21.89
C VAL A 164 10.28 -30.82 -22.43
N ALA A 165 11.06 -29.76 -22.44
CA ALA A 165 12.42 -29.79 -22.94
C ALA A 165 13.32 -30.71 -22.09
N ASN A 166 14.38 -31.27 -22.72
CA ASN A 166 15.41 -32.09 -22.05
C ASN A 166 14.85 -33.21 -21.17
N ASN A 167 13.83 -33.94 -21.62
CA ASN A 167 13.13 -35.03 -20.90
C ASN A 167 12.60 -34.56 -19.50
N GLY A 168 12.13 -33.35 -19.42
CA GLY A 168 11.64 -32.73 -18.15
C GLY A 168 12.72 -32.26 -17.18
N MET A 169 14.00 -32.41 -17.54
CA MET A 169 15.11 -31.91 -16.71
C MET A 169 15.31 -30.38 -16.85
N THR A 170 14.24 -29.65 -16.63
CA THR A 170 14.16 -28.20 -16.81
C THR A 170 13.77 -27.50 -15.53
N ILE A 171 14.19 -26.25 -15.40
CA ILE A 171 13.81 -25.38 -14.29
C ILE A 171 13.44 -23.98 -14.78
N ALA A 172 12.52 -23.35 -14.05
CA ALA A 172 12.26 -21.91 -14.14
C ALA A 172 12.81 -21.25 -12.89
N ILE A 173 13.59 -20.18 -13.03
CA ILE A 173 14.28 -19.54 -11.92
C ILE A 173 13.96 -18.06 -11.83
N GLY A 174 13.94 -17.53 -10.60
CA GLY A 174 13.81 -16.10 -10.35
C GLY A 174 15.02 -15.32 -10.89
N TRP A 175 14.79 -14.08 -11.31
CA TRP A 175 15.82 -13.20 -11.85
C TRP A 175 17.01 -13.02 -10.91
N GLY A 176 16.75 -12.91 -9.60
CA GLY A 176 17.80 -12.78 -8.59
C GLY A 176 18.65 -14.03 -8.43
N VAL A 177 18.05 -15.25 -8.60
CA VAL A 177 18.79 -16.53 -8.65
C VAL A 177 19.69 -16.53 -9.87
N ALA A 178 19.14 -16.23 -11.06
CA ALA A 178 19.89 -16.19 -12.31
C ALA A 178 21.11 -15.25 -12.22
N ARG A 179 20.88 -14.05 -11.66
CA ARG A 179 21.95 -13.04 -11.47
C ARG A 179 23.02 -13.49 -10.49
N SER A 180 22.63 -14.13 -9.37
CA SER A 180 23.57 -14.63 -8.36
C SER A 180 24.44 -15.78 -8.88
N LEU A 181 23.87 -16.59 -9.75
CA LEU A 181 24.55 -17.71 -10.40
C LEU A 181 25.35 -17.26 -11.65
N GLY A 182 25.04 -16.12 -12.25
CA GLY A 182 25.60 -15.67 -13.51
C GLY A 182 25.19 -16.56 -14.69
N VAL A 183 23.92 -17.00 -14.72
CA VAL A 183 23.38 -17.92 -15.73
C VAL A 183 22.28 -17.25 -16.56
N SER A 184 22.12 -17.74 -17.77
CA SER A 184 21.09 -17.38 -18.75
C SER A 184 20.23 -18.58 -19.16
N VAL A 185 19.21 -18.32 -19.97
CA VAL A 185 18.39 -19.40 -20.57
C VAL A 185 19.26 -20.31 -21.42
N GLY A 186 19.10 -21.64 -21.27
CA GLY A 186 19.91 -22.68 -21.90
C GLY A 186 21.09 -23.18 -21.06
N ASP A 187 21.47 -22.45 -20.01
CA ASP A 187 22.56 -22.88 -19.13
C ASP A 187 22.09 -24.00 -18.19
N LYS A 188 23.07 -24.79 -17.71
CA LYS A 188 22.82 -25.88 -16.75
C LYS A 188 23.19 -25.43 -15.33
N VAL A 189 22.24 -25.62 -14.41
CA VAL A 189 22.38 -25.35 -12.98
C VAL A 189 22.36 -26.68 -12.22
N LYS A 190 23.34 -26.92 -11.39
CA LYS A 190 23.36 -28.05 -10.45
C LYS A 190 22.58 -27.69 -9.20
N LEU A 191 21.57 -28.48 -8.88
CA LEU A 191 20.87 -28.38 -7.60
C LEU A 191 21.43 -29.43 -6.65
N ILE A 192 21.78 -29.01 -5.43
CA ILE A 192 22.45 -29.82 -4.42
C ILE A 192 21.51 -29.87 -3.20
N SER A 193 20.91 -31.04 -2.95
CA SER A 193 20.07 -31.29 -1.78
C SER A 193 20.88 -32.02 -0.70
N PRO A 194 20.85 -31.55 0.54
CA PRO A 194 21.46 -32.27 1.66
C PRO A 194 20.75 -33.59 1.97
N ASN A 195 19.46 -33.68 1.65
CA ASN A 195 18.62 -34.87 1.85
C ASN A 195 18.62 -35.77 0.62
N GLY A 196 19.78 -36.33 0.30
CA GLY A 196 19.91 -37.21 -0.86
C GLY A 196 19.66 -38.69 -0.54
N THR A 197 20.49 -39.57 -1.09
CA THR A 197 20.33 -41.02 -0.94
C THR A 197 20.83 -41.48 0.42
N LYS A 198 20.00 -42.23 1.16
CA LYS A 198 20.42 -42.90 2.41
C LYS A 198 21.39 -44.04 2.09
N THR A 199 22.57 -43.99 2.63
CA THR A 199 23.60 -45.02 2.51
C THR A 199 23.89 -45.66 3.89
N ALA A 200 24.58 -46.81 3.89
CA ALA A 200 24.99 -47.45 5.16
C ALA A 200 25.89 -46.55 6.03
N PHE A 201 26.53 -45.54 5.47
CA PHE A 201 27.43 -44.60 6.12
C PHE A 201 26.80 -43.21 6.38
N GLY A 202 25.51 -43.05 6.16
CA GLY A 202 24.79 -41.76 6.31
C GLY A 202 24.09 -41.33 5.05
N THR A 203 23.64 -40.07 5.03
CA THR A 203 22.95 -39.48 3.86
C THR A 203 23.97 -38.80 2.96
N SER A 204 24.05 -39.22 1.68
CA SER A 204 24.85 -38.55 0.66
C SER A 204 24.06 -37.43 -0.01
N PRO A 205 24.61 -36.24 -0.22
CA PRO A 205 23.92 -35.17 -0.96
C PRO A 205 23.54 -35.63 -2.37
N ARG A 206 22.33 -35.25 -2.82
CA ARG A 206 21.90 -35.49 -4.20
C ARG A 206 22.27 -34.26 -5.05
N ILE A 207 23.00 -34.51 -6.14
CA ILE A 207 23.43 -33.47 -7.07
C ILE A 207 22.88 -33.82 -8.46
N VAL A 208 22.01 -32.97 -8.98
CA VAL A 208 21.42 -33.15 -10.32
C VAL A 208 21.51 -31.82 -11.07
N ALA A 209 21.79 -31.90 -12.37
CA ALA A 209 21.86 -30.73 -13.26
C ALA A 209 20.53 -30.57 -14.01
N PHE A 210 19.98 -29.37 -14.01
CA PHE A 210 18.80 -28.96 -14.72
C PHE A 210 19.13 -27.85 -15.71
N GLU A 211 18.38 -27.77 -16.81
CA GLU A 211 18.49 -26.73 -17.80
C GLU A 211 17.56 -25.57 -17.44
N VAL A 212 18.03 -24.34 -17.50
CA VAL A 212 17.23 -23.13 -17.29
C VAL A 212 16.47 -22.82 -18.57
N VAL A 213 15.16 -22.98 -18.58
CA VAL A 213 14.29 -22.68 -19.74
C VAL A 213 13.55 -21.37 -19.60
N TYR A 214 13.39 -20.88 -18.36
CA TYR A 214 12.63 -19.68 -18.10
C TYR A 214 13.21 -18.92 -16.90
N ILE A 215 13.35 -17.61 -17.05
CA ILE A 215 13.76 -16.69 -15.98
C ILE A 215 12.66 -15.65 -15.84
N PHE A 216 12.16 -15.46 -14.62
CA PHE A 216 11.05 -14.58 -14.32
C PHE A 216 11.42 -13.56 -13.23
N GLN A 217 10.77 -12.41 -13.27
CA GLN A 217 10.82 -11.39 -12.22
C GLN A 217 9.40 -11.03 -11.78
N VAL A 218 9.03 -11.43 -10.55
CA VAL A 218 7.71 -11.14 -9.99
C VAL A 218 7.61 -9.76 -9.35
N GLY A 219 8.75 -9.08 -9.17
CA GLY A 219 8.82 -7.76 -8.55
C GLY A 219 9.03 -7.80 -7.04
N ARG A 220 9.20 -8.98 -6.45
CA ARG A 220 9.48 -9.17 -5.02
C ARG A 220 10.86 -9.78 -4.82
N TYR A 221 11.74 -9.01 -4.18
CA TYR A 221 13.15 -9.34 -4.06
C TYR A 221 13.45 -10.69 -3.43
N ASP A 222 12.75 -11.05 -2.33
CA ASP A 222 12.92 -12.32 -1.64
C ASP A 222 12.53 -13.52 -2.51
N ILE A 223 11.44 -13.43 -3.26
CA ILE A 223 10.99 -14.46 -4.19
C ILE A 223 11.94 -14.57 -5.38
N ASP A 224 12.24 -13.45 -6.03
CA ASP A 224 13.10 -13.40 -7.20
C ASP A 224 14.51 -13.95 -6.92
N ARG A 225 14.98 -13.85 -5.67
CA ARG A 225 16.32 -14.28 -5.25
C ARG A 225 16.40 -15.75 -4.81
N THR A 226 15.27 -16.40 -4.48
CA THR A 226 15.29 -17.75 -3.90
C THR A 226 14.46 -18.77 -4.68
N ARG A 227 13.42 -18.34 -5.45
CA ARG A 227 12.46 -19.23 -6.04
C ARG A 227 13.00 -19.95 -7.28
N VAL A 228 12.82 -21.29 -7.29
CA VAL A 228 13.10 -22.17 -8.42
C VAL A 228 11.90 -23.10 -8.59
N TYR A 229 11.31 -23.13 -9.77
CA TYR A 229 10.29 -24.11 -10.12
C TYR A 229 10.90 -25.29 -10.85
N MET A 230 10.44 -26.50 -10.53
CA MET A 230 10.86 -27.78 -11.10
C MET A 230 9.59 -28.58 -11.45
N PRO A 231 9.57 -29.37 -12.53
CA PRO A 231 8.45 -30.26 -12.82
C PRO A 231 8.15 -31.19 -11.65
N PHE A 232 6.86 -31.38 -11.34
CA PHE A 232 6.39 -32.06 -10.13
C PHE A 232 6.94 -33.48 -9.97
N ASP A 233 6.91 -34.28 -11.03
CA ASP A 233 7.45 -35.63 -11.06
C ASP A 233 8.97 -35.66 -10.78
N LYS A 234 9.70 -34.71 -11.36
CA LYS A 234 11.15 -34.55 -11.11
C LYS A 234 11.46 -34.11 -9.68
N ALA A 235 10.61 -33.25 -9.10
CA ALA A 235 10.74 -32.84 -7.72
C ALA A 235 10.44 -34.00 -6.75
N GLN A 236 9.41 -34.82 -7.04
CA GLN A 236 9.14 -36.03 -6.26
C GLN A 236 10.34 -36.98 -6.27
N GLU A 237 10.91 -37.27 -7.43
CA GLU A 237 12.11 -38.11 -7.58
C GLU A 237 13.31 -37.48 -6.86
N TYR A 238 13.52 -36.16 -7.03
CA TYR A 238 14.66 -35.43 -6.50
C TYR A 238 14.66 -35.37 -4.97
N PHE A 239 13.49 -35.21 -4.33
CA PHE A 239 13.35 -35.11 -2.87
C PHE A 239 12.96 -36.43 -2.17
N ASN A 240 12.92 -37.56 -2.88
CA ASN A 240 12.43 -38.87 -2.38
C ASN A 240 10.98 -38.76 -1.84
N ARG A 241 10.11 -38.18 -2.66
CA ARG A 241 8.68 -37.92 -2.38
C ARG A 241 7.78 -38.61 -3.40
N GLU A 242 8.23 -39.73 -3.99
CA GLU A 242 7.45 -40.47 -5.00
C GLU A 242 6.07 -40.85 -4.44
N GLY A 243 5.02 -40.51 -5.18
CA GLY A 243 3.63 -40.82 -4.83
C GLY A 243 3.02 -39.96 -3.72
N VAL A 244 3.70 -38.90 -3.27
CA VAL A 244 3.18 -37.98 -2.25
C VAL A 244 3.41 -36.53 -2.63
N ALA A 245 2.63 -35.61 -2.03
CA ALA A 245 2.86 -34.18 -2.07
C ALA A 245 3.09 -33.64 -0.65
N ASP A 246 3.84 -32.57 -0.53
CA ASP A 246 4.04 -31.90 0.76
C ASP A 246 2.84 -31.03 1.14
N GLU A 247 2.20 -30.39 0.14
CA GLU A 247 1.09 -29.48 0.34
C GLU A 247 0.24 -29.36 -0.94
N ILE A 248 -0.97 -28.79 -0.80
CA ILE A 248 -1.79 -28.37 -1.94
C ILE A 248 -1.96 -26.86 -1.87
N GLU A 249 -1.57 -26.17 -2.93
CA GLU A 249 -1.78 -24.75 -3.11
C GLU A 249 -3.13 -24.47 -3.75
N VAL A 250 -3.87 -23.50 -3.21
CA VAL A 250 -5.22 -23.12 -3.67
C VAL A 250 -5.23 -21.66 -4.04
N ILE A 251 -5.73 -21.34 -5.22
CA ILE A 251 -5.98 -19.98 -5.70
C ILE A 251 -7.47 -19.71 -5.61
N LEU A 252 -7.85 -18.59 -4.98
CA LEU A 252 -9.23 -18.16 -4.80
C LEU A 252 -9.57 -17.02 -5.77
N ASP A 253 -10.85 -16.84 -6.07
CA ASP A 253 -11.40 -15.73 -6.84
C ASP A 253 -11.40 -14.41 -6.05
N ASP A 254 -11.67 -14.49 -4.71
CA ASP A 254 -11.66 -13.36 -3.77
C ASP A 254 -10.62 -13.60 -2.66
N PRO A 255 -9.32 -13.44 -2.94
CA PRO A 255 -8.26 -13.77 -1.98
C PRO A 255 -8.18 -12.81 -0.79
N GLU A 256 -8.74 -11.61 -0.88
CA GLU A 256 -8.76 -10.68 0.25
C GLU A 256 -9.75 -11.13 1.34
N ASN A 257 -10.79 -11.86 0.96
CA ASN A 257 -11.84 -12.34 1.84
C ASN A 257 -11.81 -13.87 2.07
N VAL A 258 -10.62 -14.43 2.29
CA VAL A 258 -10.42 -15.89 2.52
C VAL A 258 -11.41 -16.47 3.54
N GLY A 259 -11.73 -15.72 4.60
CA GLY A 259 -12.65 -16.16 5.65
C GLY A 259 -14.07 -16.54 5.15
N LYS A 260 -14.50 -16.04 3.99
CA LYS A 260 -15.78 -16.45 3.37
C LYS A 260 -15.72 -17.90 2.88
N HIS A 261 -14.57 -18.32 2.39
CA HIS A 261 -14.35 -19.63 1.77
C HIS A 261 -13.84 -20.69 2.76
N GLU A 262 -13.41 -20.28 3.97
CA GLU A 262 -12.76 -21.15 4.95
C GLU A 262 -13.58 -22.42 5.27
N ARG A 263 -14.91 -22.30 5.49
CA ARG A 263 -15.76 -23.46 5.77
C ARG A 263 -15.84 -24.43 4.58
N ALA A 264 -15.93 -23.91 3.36
CA ALA A 264 -16.00 -24.72 2.16
C ALA A 264 -14.67 -25.46 1.95
N LEU A 265 -13.55 -24.76 2.17
CA LEU A 265 -12.21 -25.33 2.08
C LEU A 265 -11.96 -26.40 3.14
N LEU A 266 -12.31 -26.16 4.41
CA LEU A 266 -12.20 -27.14 5.48
C LEU A 266 -13.05 -28.38 5.21
N SER A 267 -14.27 -28.21 4.70
CA SER A 267 -15.14 -29.31 4.35
C SER A 267 -14.57 -30.14 3.17
N ALA A 268 -13.97 -29.48 2.19
CA ALA A 268 -13.34 -30.15 1.04
C ALA A 268 -12.03 -30.84 1.42
N ALA A 269 -11.24 -30.23 2.30
CA ALA A 269 -9.97 -30.77 2.77
C ALA A 269 -10.13 -32.00 3.67
N GLY A 270 -11.24 -32.10 4.41
CA GLY A 270 -11.56 -33.23 5.28
C GLY A 270 -10.82 -33.20 6.63
N GLU A 271 -11.04 -34.27 7.43
CA GLU A 271 -10.43 -34.40 8.74
C GLU A 271 -8.91 -34.55 8.65
N GLY A 272 -8.18 -33.83 9.53
CA GLY A 272 -6.73 -33.88 9.58
C GLY A 272 -6.01 -32.97 8.58
N ALA A 273 -6.72 -32.12 7.87
CA ALA A 273 -6.12 -31.04 7.07
C ALA A 273 -5.95 -29.77 7.91
N LEU A 274 -4.88 -29.05 7.63
CA LEU A 274 -4.59 -27.73 8.20
C LEU A 274 -4.58 -26.74 7.06
N LEU A 275 -5.35 -25.67 7.19
CA LEU A 275 -5.35 -24.56 6.25
C LEU A 275 -4.40 -23.48 6.77
N TRP A 276 -3.58 -22.96 5.87
CA TRP A 276 -2.70 -21.84 6.13
C TRP A 276 -2.91 -20.79 5.05
N THR A 277 -3.42 -19.65 5.44
CA THR A 277 -3.76 -18.59 4.51
C THR A 277 -2.56 -17.68 4.22
N TRP A 278 -2.61 -16.91 3.14
CA TRP A 278 -1.63 -15.87 2.87
C TRP A 278 -1.62 -14.80 3.98
N GLN A 279 -2.78 -14.57 4.61
CA GLN A 279 -2.90 -13.65 5.75
C GLN A 279 -2.16 -14.18 6.98
N ASP A 280 -2.21 -15.48 7.26
CA ASP A 280 -1.45 -16.10 8.35
C ASP A 280 0.06 -15.98 8.09
N SER A 281 0.48 -16.23 6.84
CA SER A 281 1.90 -16.10 6.44
C SER A 281 2.42 -14.67 6.53
N SER A 282 1.56 -13.69 6.28
CA SER A 282 1.91 -12.27 6.22
C SER A 282 1.39 -11.48 7.41
N GLY A 283 0.79 -12.15 8.41
CA GLY A 283 0.05 -11.51 9.51
C GLY A 283 0.87 -10.49 10.30
N ALA A 284 2.11 -10.81 10.64
CA ALA A 284 3.00 -9.88 11.33
C ALA A 284 3.25 -8.59 10.51
N PHE A 285 3.38 -8.74 9.20
CA PHE A 285 3.58 -7.61 8.30
C PHE A 285 2.29 -6.80 8.11
N LEU A 286 1.15 -7.45 7.93
CA LEU A 286 -0.15 -6.79 7.82
C LEU A 286 -0.48 -6.00 9.09
N ASN A 287 -0.24 -6.57 10.28
CA ASN A 287 -0.40 -5.88 11.55
C ASN A 287 0.54 -4.68 11.68
N ALA A 288 1.77 -4.78 11.18
CA ALA A 288 2.71 -3.66 11.15
C ALA A 288 2.22 -2.53 10.24
N LEU A 289 1.65 -2.85 9.07
CA LEU A 289 1.04 -1.86 8.18
C LEU A 289 -0.17 -1.17 8.81
N GLU A 290 -1.05 -1.91 9.50
CA GLU A 290 -2.18 -1.32 10.21
C GLU A 290 -1.74 -0.38 11.34
N MET A 291 -0.70 -0.77 12.08
CA MET A 291 -0.11 0.12 13.11
C MET A 291 0.49 1.37 12.48
N GLU A 292 1.22 1.23 11.38
CA GLU A 292 1.78 2.35 10.63
C GLU A 292 0.68 3.29 10.14
N ASP A 293 -0.44 2.76 9.62
CA ASP A 293 -1.59 3.53 9.17
C ASP A 293 -2.15 4.43 10.27
N ASN A 294 -2.34 3.89 11.47
CA ASN A 294 -2.86 4.64 12.61
C ASN A 294 -1.89 5.73 13.07
N VAL A 295 -0.59 5.43 13.13
CA VAL A 295 0.45 6.38 13.53
C VAL A 295 0.59 7.49 12.49
N MET A 296 0.62 7.15 11.20
CA MET A 296 0.71 8.13 10.12
C MET A 296 -0.50 9.06 10.08
N PHE A 297 -1.72 8.51 10.25
CA PHE A 297 -2.93 9.33 10.33
C PHE A 297 -2.87 10.32 11.49
N LEU A 298 -2.38 9.89 12.66
CA LEU A 298 -2.20 10.76 13.82
C LEU A 298 -1.20 11.89 13.51
N ILE A 299 -0.01 11.55 13.00
CA ILE A 299 1.05 12.53 12.70
C ILE A 299 0.55 13.55 11.66
N LEU A 300 -0.09 13.06 10.59
CA LEU A 300 -0.61 13.94 9.54
C LEU A 300 -1.78 14.79 10.01
N SER A 301 -2.62 14.29 10.91
CA SER A 301 -3.67 15.07 11.56
C SER A 301 -3.09 16.22 12.39
N VAL A 302 -2.01 15.98 13.12
CA VAL A 302 -1.28 17.03 13.86
C VAL A 302 -0.67 18.07 12.90
N LEU A 303 -0.11 17.63 11.77
CA LEU A 303 0.43 18.53 10.75
C LEU A 303 -0.66 19.45 10.16
N VAL A 304 -1.84 18.90 9.85
CA VAL A 304 -2.99 19.71 9.39
C VAL A 304 -3.48 20.65 10.48
N LEU A 305 -3.47 20.21 11.75
CA LEU A 305 -3.81 21.06 12.88
C LEU A 305 -2.84 22.25 13.01
N ILE A 306 -1.52 22.01 12.93
CA ILE A 306 -0.50 23.08 12.96
C ILE A 306 -0.72 24.04 11.80
N ALA A 307 -0.96 23.56 10.59
CA ALA A 307 -1.26 24.39 9.44
C ALA A 307 -2.53 25.22 9.66
N SER A 308 -3.56 24.64 10.26
CA SER A 308 -4.80 25.34 10.61
C SER A 308 -4.58 26.45 11.67
N MET A 309 -3.62 26.29 12.59
CA MET A 309 -3.26 27.33 13.55
C MET A 309 -2.72 28.61 12.90
N ASN A 310 -2.16 28.50 11.68
CA ASN A 310 -1.76 29.67 10.91
C ASN A 310 -2.97 30.54 10.51
N ILE A 311 -4.16 29.94 10.34
CA ILE A 311 -5.41 30.69 10.11
C ILE A 311 -5.71 31.55 11.34
N VAL A 312 -5.56 31.01 12.56
CA VAL A 312 -5.79 31.76 13.80
C VAL A 312 -4.91 33.00 13.85
N SER A 313 -3.61 32.83 13.61
CA SER A 313 -2.64 33.93 13.63
C SER A 313 -2.96 34.98 12.57
N GLY A 314 -3.29 34.51 11.33
CA GLY A 314 -3.70 35.39 10.24
C GLY A 314 -4.98 36.19 10.54
N LEU A 315 -6.00 35.51 11.09
CA LEU A 315 -7.26 36.15 11.45
C LEU A 315 -7.11 37.10 12.65
N ILE A 316 -6.33 36.78 13.68
CA ILE A 316 -6.06 37.66 14.79
C ILE A 316 -5.38 38.93 14.28
N MET A 317 -4.41 38.80 13.39
CA MET A 317 -3.75 39.95 12.77
C MET A 317 -4.71 40.76 11.91
N LEU A 318 -5.57 40.13 11.12
CA LEU A 318 -6.62 40.78 10.34
C LEU A 318 -7.58 41.57 11.23
N VAL A 319 -8.05 40.95 12.32
CA VAL A 319 -8.94 41.57 13.30
C VAL A 319 -8.28 42.80 13.92
N LYS A 320 -7.00 42.71 14.34
CA LYS A 320 -6.25 43.81 14.92
C LYS A 320 -6.12 44.99 13.95
N ASN A 321 -5.77 44.70 12.70
CA ASN A 321 -5.56 45.74 11.66
C ASN A 321 -6.88 46.38 11.18
N LYS A 322 -8.01 45.63 11.24
CA LYS A 322 -9.34 46.10 10.86
C LYS A 322 -10.21 46.51 12.05
N GLY A 323 -9.63 46.68 13.24
CA GLY A 323 -10.35 47.05 14.47
C GLY A 323 -11.16 48.35 14.31
N ARG A 324 -10.58 49.37 13.68
CA ARG A 324 -11.26 50.65 13.39
C ARG A 324 -12.45 50.47 12.46
N ASP A 325 -12.27 49.70 11.37
CA ASP A 325 -13.35 49.41 10.41
C ASP A 325 -14.51 48.64 11.09
N ILE A 326 -14.17 47.69 11.99
CA ILE A 326 -15.15 46.95 12.81
C ILE A 326 -15.90 47.90 13.73
N GLY A 327 -15.18 48.80 14.40
CA GLY A 327 -15.78 49.82 15.28
C GLY A 327 -16.79 50.70 14.53
N ILE A 328 -16.43 51.24 13.36
CA ILE A 328 -17.31 52.03 12.50
C ILE A 328 -18.55 51.23 12.08
N LEU A 329 -18.36 50.01 11.58
CA LEU A 329 -19.48 49.17 11.16
C LEU A 329 -20.45 48.86 12.31
N ARG A 330 -19.93 48.64 13.53
CA ARG A 330 -20.75 48.41 14.71
C ARG A 330 -21.51 49.65 15.16
N THR A 331 -20.90 50.82 15.08
CA THR A 331 -21.61 52.11 15.39
C THR A 331 -22.68 52.42 14.35
N MET A 332 -22.53 51.92 13.11
CA MET A 332 -23.54 52.00 12.06
C MET A 332 -24.67 50.94 12.20
N GLY A 333 -24.63 50.09 13.28
CA GLY A 333 -25.69 49.15 13.57
C GLY A 333 -25.41 47.69 13.16
N LEU A 334 -24.19 47.36 12.74
CA LEU A 334 -23.83 45.97 12.43
C LEU A 334 -23.82 45.11 13.72
N SER A 335 -24.55 44.01 13.74
CA SER A 335 -24.68 43.13 14.92
C SER A 335 -23.36 42.32 15.17
N GLU A 336 -23.16 41.93 16.43
CA GLU A 336 -22.02 41.03 16.80
C GLU A 336 -22.02 39.75 15.99
N GLY A 337 -23.20 39.16 15.76
CA GLY A 337 -23.36 37.97 14.96
C GLY A 337 -22.93 38.16 13.50
N SER A 338 -23.18 39.32 12.89
CA SER A 338 -22.71 39.63 11.55
C SER A 338 -21.20 39.79 11.49
N VAL A 339 -20.59 40.44 12.47
CA VAL A 339 -19.12 40.52 12.57
C VAL A 339 -18.51 39.12 12.70
N LEU A 340 -19.05 38.27 13.58
CA LEU A 340 -18.62 36.88 13.71
C LEU A 340 -18.65 36.15 12.38
N ARG A 341 -19.79 36.22 11.63
CA ARG A 341 -19.96 35.56 10.34
C ARG A 341 -18.99 36.08 9.28
N VAL A 342 -18.74 37.41 9.22
CA VAL A 342 -17.76 37.99 8.29
C VAL A 342 -16.37 37.41 8.51
N PHE A 343 -15.88 37.37 9.75
CA PHE A 343 -14.55 36.81 10.04
C PHE A 343 -14.50 35.28 9.93
N PHE A 344 -15.61 34.61 10.24
CA PHE A 344 -15.74 33.18 9.95
C PHE A 344 -15.65 32.90 8.45
N ILE A 345 -16.34 33.64 7.59
CA ILE A 345 -16.25 33.55 6.15
C ILE A 345 -14.80 33.79 5.67
N CYS A 346 -14.10 34.79 6.23
CA CYS A 346 -12.70 35.04 5.87
C CYS A 346 -11.81 33.80 6.13
N GLY A 347 -11.85 33.24 7.32
CA GLY A 347 -11.03 32.07 7.67
C GLY A 347 -11.48 30.80 6.94
N ALA A 348 -12.78 30.57 6.85
CA ALA A 348 -13.35 29.46 6.09
C ALA A 348 -12.95 29.51 4.62
N SER A 349 -12.94 30.70 3.99
CA SER A 349 -12.51 30.86 2.59
C SER A 349 -11.03 30.49 2.42
N ILE A 350 -10.15 30.87 3.35
CA ILE A 350 -8.73 30.50 3.31
C ILE A 350 -8.61 28.96 3.42
N GLY A 351 -9.34 28.36 4.35
CA GLY A 351 -9.38 26.92 4.54
C GLY A 351 -9.87 26.15 3.31
N VAL A 352 -10.99 26.60 2.71
CA VAL A 352 -11.58 25.97 1.51
C VAL A 352 -10.65 26.09 0.31
N ILE A 353 -10.15 27.30 0.03
CA ILE A 353 -9.26 27.54 -1.12
C ILE A 353 -7.96 26.74 -0.93
N GLY A 354 -7.36 26.77 0.26
CA GLY A 354 -6.15 26.03 0.60
C GLY A 354 -6.34 24.51 0.44
N THR A 355 -7.49 23.98 0.90
CA THR A 355 -7.83 22.56 0.75
C THR A 355 -8.00 22.17 -0.71
N ILE A 356 -8.69 22.99 -1.52
CA ILE A 356 -8.86 22.70 -2.97
C ILE A 356 -7.51 22.73 -3.68
N LEU A 357 -6.68 23.75 -3.44
CA LEU A 357 -5.35 23.83 -4.03
C LEU A 357 -4.46 22.68 -3.58
N GLY A 358 -4.52 22.33 -2.29
CA GLY A 358 -3.79 21.20 -1.73
C GLY A 358 -4.23 19.86 -2.32
N MET A 359 -5.53 19.67 -2.52
CA MET A 359 -6.08 18.49 -3.20
C MET A 359 -5.56 18.39 -4.64
N ILE A 360 -5.65 19.48 -5.41
CA ILE A 360 -5.17 19.48 -6.80
C ILE A 360 -3.67 19.16 -6.85
N LEU A 361 -2.87 19.81 -6.02
CA LEU A 361 -1.43 19.64 -6.00
C LEU A 361 -1.04 18.23 -5.51
N GLY A 362 -1.70 17.72 -4.47
CA GLY A 362 -1.48 16.38 -3.94
C GLY A 362 -1.85 15.29 -4.93
N CYS A 363 -3.01 15.40 -5.59
CA CYS A 363 -3.45 14.44 -6.61
C CYS A 363 -2.53 14.46 -7.84
N LEU A 364 -2.15 15.65 -8.32
CA LEU A 364 -1.20 15.75 -9.43
C LEU A 364 0.14 15.13 -9.09
N PHE A 365 0.67 15.41 -7.90
CA PHE A 365 1.93 14.80 -7.45
C PHE A 365 1.83 13.28 -7.38
N ALA A 366 0.75 12.73 -6.84
CA ALA A 366 0.54 11.29 -6.74
C ALA A 366 0.42 10.60 -8.12
N ILE A 367 -0.24 11.26 -9.09
CA ILE A 367 -0.37 10.74 -10.47
C ILE A 367 0.98 10.73 -11.19
N TYR A 368 1.80 11.75 -10.98
CA TYR A 368 3.10 11.91 -11.66
C TYR A 368 4.29 11.49 -10.81
N ILE A 369 4.06 10.64 -9.76
CA ILE A 369 5.10 10.29 -8.79
C ILE A 369 6.30 9.59 -9.43
N ASP A 370 6.08 8.71 -10.41
CA ASP A 370 7.14 7.98 -11.10
C ASP A 370 8.06 8.93 -11.87
N GLN A 371 7.48 9.92 -12.57
CA GLN A 371 8.25 10.93 -13.32
C GLN A 371 9.02 11.84 -12.38
N ILE A 372 8.38 12.29 -11.30
CA ILE A 372 9.01 13.14 -10.28
C ILE A 372 10.15 12.39 -9.62
N PHE A 373 9.92 11.13 -9.27
CA PHE A 373 10.92 10.29 -8.61
C PHE A 373 12.09 9.96 -9.56
N GLY A 374 11.83 9.76 -10.85
CA GLY A 374 12.84 9.62 -11.89
C GLY A 374 13.78 10.83 -11.94
N VAL A 375 13.23 12.04 -11.87
CA VAL A 375 14.01 13.29 -11.82
C VAL A 375 14.82 13.39 -10.53
N VAL A 376 14.19 13.10 -9.38
CA VAL A 376 14.87 13.10 -8.08
C VAL A 376 16.04 12.11 -8.06
N ASN A 377 15.83 10.90 -8.57
CA ASN A 377 16.85 9.87 -8.64
C ASN A 377 18.00 10.26 -9.56
N TRP A 378 17.70 10.92 -10.68
CA TRP A 378 18.72 11.47 -11.59
C TRP A 378 19.57 12.57 -10.93
N VAL A 379 18.92 13.51 -10.23
CA VAL A 379 19.61 14.61 -9.50
C VAL A 379 20.46 14.08 -8.35
N ALA A 380 19.98 13.05 -7.66
CA ALA A 380 20.66 12.43 -6.52
C ALA A 380 21.80 11.48 -6.92
N GLY A 381 22.09 11.30 -8.22
CA GLY A 381 23.14 10.40 -8.70
C GLY A 381 22.79 8.92 -8.67
N GLY A 382 21.51 8.55 -8.54
CA GLY A 382 21.02 7.18 -8.40
C GLY A 382 20.98 6.67 -6.96
N GLY A 383 20.32 5.52 -6.74
CA GLY A 383 20.34 4.83 -5.42
C GLY A 383 19.38 5.35 -4.36
N VAL A 384 18.49 6.29 -4.67
CA VAL A 384 17.47 6.76 -3.72
C VAL A 384 16.44 5.67 -3.39
N TRP A 385 16.21 4.76 -4.32
CA TRP A 385 15.34 3.61 -4.16
C TRP A 385 16.13 2.32 -4.39
N ASP A 386 16.28 1.50 -3.35
CA ASP A 386 16.94 0.21 -3.42
C ASP A 386 15.89 -0.91 -3.23
N PRO A 387 15.58 -1.67 -4.31
CA PRO A 387 14.62 -2.77 -4.24
C PRO A 387 14.99 -3.85 -3.23
N SER A 388 16.29 -4.05 -2.95
CA SER A 388 16.77 -5.07 -2.01
C SER A 388 16.39 -4.76 -0.55
N ILE A 389 16.20 -3.47 -0.23
CA ILE A 389 15.80 -3.00 1.10
C ILE A 389 14.27 -2.87 1.18
N ARG A 390 13.66 -2.41 0.09
CA ARG A 390 12.24 -2.06 0.05
C ARG A 390 11.32 -3.18 -0.41
N LEU A 391 11.88 -4.28 -0.93
CA LEU A 391 11.17 -5.46 -1.44
C LEU A 391 10.26 -5.21 -2.67
N ILE A 392 10.16 -3.97 -3.15
CA ILE A 392 9.34 -3.54 -4.29
C ILE A 392 10.21 -2.75 -5.27
N SER A 393 10.04 -3.02 -6.56
CA SER A 393 10.89 -2.49 -7.63
C SER A 393 10.67 -0.99 -7.91
N LYS A 394 9.47 -0.46 -7.66
CA LYS A 394 9.07 0.93 -7.91
C LYS A 394 8.42 1.55 -6.68
N LEU A 395 8.34 2.87 -6.63
CA LEU A 395 7.56 3.58 -5.60
C LEU A 395 6.10 3.63 -6.05
N PRO A 396 5.22 2.76 -5.53
CA PRO A 396 3.83 2.76 -5.94
C PRO A 396 3.07 3.92 -5.27
N ALA A 397 2.20 4.57 -6.02
CA ALA A 397 1.20 5.48 -5.45
C ALA A 397 -0.16 5.18 -6.09
N ARG A 398 -1.18 5.05 -5.25
CA ARG A 398 -2.56 4.82 -5.68
C ARG A 398 -3.47 5.82 -4.99
N LEU A 399 -4.23 6.58 -5.80
CA LEU A 399 -5.24 7.48 -5.28
C LEU A 399 -6.52 6.68 -4.97
N GLU A 400 -6.90 6.64 -3.71
CA GLU A 400 -8.19 6.13 -3.27
C GLU A 400 -9.11 7.29 -2.91
N TRP A 401 -10.34 7.27 -3.45
CA TRP A 401 -11.31 8.34 -3.20
C TRP A 401 -11.66 8.48 -1.72
N GLY A 402 -11.65 7.37 -0.97
CA GLY A 402 -11.85 7.38 0.48
C GLY A 402 -10.79 8.21 1.21
N ASP A 403 -9.53 8.05 0.83
CA ASP A 403 -8.41 8.77 1.41
C ASP A 403 -8.45 10.27 1.08
N VAL A 404 -8.72 10.60 -0.19
CA VAL A 404 -8.85 12.00 -0.63
C VAL A 404 -10.01 12.69 0.09
N LEU A 405 -11.18 12.03 0.20
CA LEU A 405 -12.34 12.59 0.90
C LEU A 405 -12.08 12.75 2.41
N SER A 406 -11.38 11.79 3.03
CA SER A 406 -11.01 11.89 4.46
C SER A 406 -10.06 13.07 4.72
N ALA A 407 -9.07 13.27 3.84
CA ALA A 407 -8.14 14.39 3.92
C ALA A 407 -8.86 15.75 3.77
N ILE A 408 -9.75 15.88 2.78
CA ILE A 408 -10.56 17.07 2.57
C ILE A 408 -11.46 17.33 3.78
N SER A 409 -12.17 16.31 4.24
CA SER A 409 -13.08 16.44 5.39
C SER A 409 -12.37 16.86 6.67
N LEU A 410 -11.21 16.25 6.95
CA LEU A 410 -10.38 16.59 8.10
C LEU A 410 -9.89 18.03 8.01
N SER A 411 -9.37 18.44 6.85
CA SER A 411 -8.86 19.80 6.65
C SER A 411 -9.95 20.87 6.80
N LEU A 412 -11.10 20.66 6.18
CA LEU A 412 -12.23 21.59 6.29
C LEU A 412 -12.77 21.65 7.71
N PHE A 413 -12.93 20.50 8.37
CA PHE A 413 -13.39 20.44 9.76
C PHE A 413 -12.46 21.21 10.68
N LEU A 414 -11.16 20.96 10.63
CA LEU A 414 -10.17 21.66 11.45
C LEU A 414 -10.14 23.15 11.13
N SER A 415 -10.15 23.53 9.84
CA SER A 415 -10.17 24.94 9.42
C SER A 415 -11.40 25.68 9.96
N PHE A 416 -12.57 25.08 9.92
CA PHE A 416 -13.80 25.70 10.43
C PHE A 416 -13.80 25.82 11.95
N VAL A 417 -13.43 24.75 12.66
CA VAL A 417 -13.37 24.76 14.13
C VAL A 417 -12.39 25.80 14.64
N VAL A 418 -11.19 25.83 14.07
CA VAL A 418 -10.11 26.73 14.46
C VAL A 418 -10.48 28.20 14.18
N THR A 419 -11.22 28.48 13.11
CA THR A 419 -11.67 29.82 12.71
C THR A 419 -12.67 30.43 13.70
N ILE A 420 -13.47 29.62 14.40
CA ILE A 420 -14.49 30.12 15.35
C ILE A 420 -13.88 30.95 16.45
N PHE A 421 -12.71 30.59 16.97
CA PHE A 421 -12.08 31.28 18.10
C PHE A 421 -11.74 32.74 17.77
N PRO A 422 -10.96 33.07 16.72
CA PRO A 422 -10.66 34.44 16.35
C PRO A 422 -11.88 35.23 15.88
N ALA A 423 -12.84 34.56 15.19
CA ALA A 423 -14.09 35.20 14.79
C ALA A 423 -14.94 35.64 15.99
N ARG A 424 -15.02 34.82 17.05
CA ARG A 424 -15.68 35.20 18.31
C ARG A 424 -14.98 36.37 18.99
N ARG A 425 -13.64 36.40 18.97
CA ARG A 425 -12.86 37.50 19.55
C ARG A 425 -13.12 38.80 18.81
N ALA A 426 -13.20 38.77 17.47
CA ALA A 426 -13.56 39.95 16.66
C ALA A 426 -14.97 40.46 16.98
N ALA A 427 -15.96 39.56 17.10
CA ALA A 427 -17.33 39.93 17.40
C ALA A 427 -17.51 40.64 18.76
N ARG A 428 -16.71 40.27 19.76
CA ARG A 428 -16.77 40.84 21.13
C ARG A 428 -15.94 42.11 21.35
N MET A 429 -15.31 42.64 20.27
CA MET A 429 -14.51 43.84 20.37
C MET A 429 -15.40 45.06 20.73
N ASN A 430 -14.99 45.82 21.73
CA ASN A 430 -15.70 47.01 22.16
C ASN A 430 -15.49 48.14 21.12
N PRO A 431 -16.55 48.70 20.51
CA PRO A 431 -16.44 49.71 19.46
C PRO A 431 -15.77 51.01 20.00
N VAL A 432 -15.96 51.35 21.27
CA VAL A 432 -15.36 52.55 21.90
C VAL A 432 -13.85 52.41 22.01
N GLU A 433 -13.37 51.22 22.43
CA GLU A 433 -11.92 50.94 22.52
C GLU A 433 -11.29 50.87 21.12
N ALA A 434 -11.98 50.29 20.15
CA ALA A 434 -11.50 50.18 18.78
C ALA A 434 -11.31 51.55 18.08
N LEU A 435 -12.07 52.57 18.48
CA LEU A 435 -11.97 53.92 17.93
C LEU A 435 -11.04 54.83 18.74
N ARG A 436 -10.66 54.47 20.00
CA ARG A 436 -9.86 55.29 20.91
C ARG A 436 -8.36 55.08 20.76
N TYR A 437 -7.92 53.95 20.27
CA TYR A 437 -6.48 53.68 20.06
C TYR A 437 -6.03 54.21 18.68
N GLU A 438 -5.26 55.30 18.73
CA GLU A 438 -4.29 55.71 17.72
C GLU A 438 -3.01 54.89 17.83
#